data_3f6a7a4aa21d53437c8f74431220197b
#
_entry.id   3f6a7a4aa21d53437c8f74431220197b
#
_cell.length_a   1.000
_cell.length_b   1.000
_cell.length_c   1.000
_cell.angle_alpha   90.00
_cell.angle_beta   90.00
_cell.angle_gamma   90.00
#
_symmetry.space_group_name_H-M   'P 1'
#
loop_
_entity.id
_entity.type
_entity.pdbx_description
1 polymer ?
#
loop_
_entity_poly.entity_id
_entity_poly.type
_entity_poly.pdbx_seq_one_letter_code
_entity_poly.pdbx_strand_id
1 'polypeptide(L)'
;MDSSIRNRLLTILFVFGLGIYALLPSLRYSLMDEEKKSNLSDDQIDYFESRSIKQGLDLKGGIYIVLEVDLPQLIDNLAKNKDKNFNEFLIDLKSEYNNSSSDFFTVFENLADEKELKLPRYFINYGKTKDQIITQLSLQSEDSIKRVIEIIQNRVDQFGVAEPTIQKQGNNRVIVELAGIEDSERARDLLQSTALLELMIVKNVESTNAIIRQIDSIMTASDGNDVKQNDQINELFDSSSSSELGFSSLLISVGGNLAIASKDLTALKDILSKEDVKQILEATNSTILTSDSSIKLVNEVGEEEEFYTLFHLFNNAELTGGVIEDAQMRLSQAGVTAGQAVVEVEMNSEGSREWARITGANINNRIAIVLDRKVHMAPVIRSQIFGGGTVIEGLDSIEEAEDIAIVLRAGALPVPVTIAEERTVGASLGADSVSKGTLSMGIGLLLVVIFIVLFYKMSGLIASFSVMWTLILILVVLALLEATLTLPGIAGLILTVGMSVDANVIIFERIKEELRNGKSVRSAIDSGYERAITTIVDANLTTGIAAAVLYQYGSGPIKGFATVLFWGIIVSMFTAIIVTRFVFDFVTSRKNIEKLSI
;
A
#
# COMPACT_ATOMS: atom_id res chain seq x y z
N MET A 1 23.26 42.49 31.94
CA MET A 1 22.20 41.96 31.03
C MET A 1 21.01 41.68 31.92
N ASP A 2 19.88 42.33 31.64
CA ASP A 2 18.65 42.12 32.41
C ASP A 2 18.27 40.63 32.42
N SER A 3 17.70 40.14 33.53
CA SER A 3 17.31 38.72 33.68
C SER A 3 16.38 38.24 32.54
N SER A 4 15.52 39.13 32.08
CA SER A 4 14.60 38.90 30.94
C SER A 4 15.34 38.65 29.62
N ILE A 5 16.36 39.47 29.30
CA ILE A 5 17.17 39.28 28.05
C ILE A 5 18.00 37.99 28.15
N ARG A 6 18.53 37.67 29.34
CA ARG A 6 19.29 36.44 29.56
C ARG A 6 18.42 35.18 29.37
N ASN A 7 17.21 35.20 29.90
CA ASN A 7 16.30 34.06 29.76
C ASN A 7 15.90 33.83 28.29
N ARG A 8 15.58 34.89 27.54
CA ARG A 8 15.28 34.79 26.08
C ARG A 8 16.48 34.27 25.30
N LEU A 9 17.71 34.74 25.62
CA LEU A 9 18.93 34.24 25.00
C LEU A 9 19.11 32.73 25.27
N LEU A 10 18.92 32.30 26.52
CA LEU A 10 19.02 30.87 26.87
C LEU A 10 17.97 30.00 26.12
N THR A 11 16.73 30.48 26.02
CA THR A 11 15.69 29.81 25.25
C THR A 11 16.08 29.69 23.77
N ILE A 12 16.55 30.77 23.14
CA ILE A 12 16.98 30.79 21.73
C ILE A 12 18.15 29.84 21.52
N LEU A 13 19.17 29.87 22.40
CA LEU A 13 20.33 28.97 22.31
C LEU A 13 19.95 27.50 22.50
N PHE A 14 19.02 27.21 23.41
CA PHE A 14 18.52 25.85 23.61
C PHE A 14 17.79 25.33 22.37
N VAL A 15 16.86 26.12 21.83
CA VAL A 15 16.12 25.75 20.61
C VAL A 15 17.07 25.62 19.42
N PHE A 16 18.10 26.47 19.34
CA PHE A 16 19.13 26.40 18.29
C PHE A 16 19.99 25.12 18.40
N GLY A 17 20.45 24.81 19.61
CA GLY A 17 21.23 23.59 19.84
C GLY A 17 20.46 22.32 19.51
N LEU A 18 19.20 22.27 19.93
CA LEU A 18 18.29 21.19 19.58
C LEU A 18 18.03 21.10 18.07
N GLY A 19 17.89 22.26 17.42
CA GLY A 19 17.70 22.34 15.97
C GLY A 19 18.90 21.83 15.17
N ILE A 20 20.12 22.24 15.56
CA ILE A 20 21.33 21.71 14.92
C ILE A 20 21.42 20.19 15.12
N TYR A 21 21.17 19.70 16.33
CA TYR A 21 21.21 18.27 16.62
C TYR A 21 20.23 17.48 15.74
N ALA A 22 19.01 17.98 15.58
CA ALA A 22 17.96 17.33 14.78
C ALA A 22 18.26 17.34 13.26
N LEU A 23 18.84 18.43 12.73
CA LEU A 23 19.10 18.56 11.28
C LEU A 23 20.45 17.99 10.85
N LEU A 24 21.37 17.72 11.78
CA LEU A 24 22.72 17.22 11.46
C LEU A 24 22.71 15.94 10.63
N PRO A 25 21.90 14.91 10.93
CA PRO A 25 21.82 13.70 10.12
C PRO A 25 21.35 13.99 8.69
N SER A 26 20.25 14.75 8.51
CA SER A 26 19.73 15.15 7.21
C SER A 26 20.74 15.92 6.36
N LEU A 27 21.45 16.86 6.98
CA LEU A 27 22.44 17.69 6.29
C LEU A 27 23.66 16.86 5.88
N ARG A 28 24.10 15.96 6.75
CA ARG A 28 25.21 15.05 6.46
C ARG A 28 24.88 14.12 5.30
N TYR A 29 23.72 13.50 5.33
CA TYR A 29 23.28 12.56 4.30
C TYR A 29 23.07 13.25 2.94
N SER A 30 22.45 14.43 2.96
CA SER A 30 22.23 15.23 1.74
C SER A 30 23.51 15.75 1.08
N LEU A 31 24.55 16.03 1.87
CA LEU A 31 25.84 16.53 1.37
C LEU A 31 26.85 15.41 1.04
N MET A 32 26.50 14.14 1.24
CA MET A 32 27.34 13.01 0.85
C MET A 32 27.27 12.78 -0.66
N ASP A 33 28.44 12.56 -1.28
CA ASP A 33 28.55 12.11 -2.67
C ASP A 33 27.97 10.68 -2.79
N GLU A 34 27.41 10.34 -3.94
CA GLU A 34 26.84 9.01 -4.23
C GLU A 34 27.84 7.86 -3.96
N GLU A 35 29.12 8.07 -4.28
CA GLU A 35 30.19 7.11 -4.00
C GLU A 35 30.40 6.87 -2.50
N LYS A 36 30.10 7.86 -1.64
CA LYS A 36 30.18 7.69 -0.20
C LYS A 36 28.94 7.04 0.38
N LYS A 37 27.76 7.27 -0.22
CA LYS A 37 26.52 6.62 0.18
C LYS A 37 26.57 5.12 -0.11
N SER A 38 27.09 4.71 -1.27
CA SER A 38 27.22 3.29 -1.64
C SER A 38 28.21 2.50 -0.78
N ASN A 39 29.09 3.16 -0.03
CA ASN A 39 30.06 2.54 0.89
C ASN A 39 29.58 2.51 2.35
N LEU A 40 28.35 2.97 2.66
CA LEU A 40 27.78 2.88 3.99
C LEU A 40 27.32 1.44 4.28
N SER A 41 27.42 1.03 5.53
CA SER A 41 26.78 -0.22 5.98
C SER A 41 25.27 -0.02 6.11
N ASP A 42 24.51 -1.11 6.02
CA ASP A 42 23.04 -1.10 6.14
C ASP A 42 22.58 -0.39 7.41
N ASP A 43 23.21 -0.66 8.57
CA ASP A 43 22.92 0.03 9.85
C ASP A 43 23.14 1.54 9.78
N GLN A 44 24.10 2.00 8.96
CA GLN A 44 24.39 3.43 8.79
C GLN A 44 23.40 4.10 7.85
N ILE A 45 22.97 3.39 6.82
CA ILE A 45 21.92 3.84 5.90
C ILE A 45 20.63 4.02 6.70
N ASP A 46 20.21 3.02 7.46
CA ASP A 46 19.02 3.08 8.32
C ASP A 46 19.09 4.22 9.34
N TYR A 47 20.26 4.44 9.94
CA TYR A 47 20.45 5.55 10.87
C TYR A 47 20.26 6.93 10.22
N PHE A 48 20.76 7.11 8.98
CA PHE A 48 20.61 8.38 8.28
C PHE A 48 19.21 8.54 7.69
N GLU A 49 18.63 7.49 7.13
CA GLU A 49 17.29 7.53 6.53
C GLU A 49 16.21 7.77 7.59
N SER A 50 16.26 7.08 8.71
CA SER A 50 15.27 7.25 9.79
C SER A 50 15.28 8.63 10.45
N ARG A 51 16.41 9.36 10.37
CA ARG A 51 16.56 10.72 10.96
C ARG A 51 16.61 11.84 9.94
N SER A 52 16.53 11.52 8.66
CA SER A 52 16.43 12.53 7.60
C SER A 52 14.99 13.00 7.41
N ILE A 53 14.84 14.21 6.83
CA ILE A 53 13.51 14.70 6.44
C ILE A 53 12.98 13.80 5.34
N LYS A 54 11.90 13.09 5.62
CA LYS A 54 11.24 12.17 4.71
C LYS A 54 10.62 12.92 3.55
N GLN A 55 10.78 12.40 2.34
CA GLN A 55 10.19 12.96 1.12
C GLN A 55 8.98 12.12 0.71
N GLY A 56 7.84 12.77 0.49
CA GLY A 56 6.64 12.10 0.03
C GLY A 56 6.73 11.65 -1.43
N LEU A 57 5.72 10.92 -1.85
CA LEU A 57 5.57 10.37 -3.19
C LEU A 57 5.77 11.42 -4.30
N ASP A 58 5.23 12.63 -4.11
CA ASP A 58 5.31 13.74 -5.06
C ASP A 58 6.75 14.26 -5.29
N LEU A 59 7.68 13.99 -4.35
CA LEU A 59 9.06 14.49 -4.38
C LEU A 59 10.07 13.40 -4.72
N LYS A 60 9.87 12.17 -4.23
CA LYS A 60 10.78 11.03 -4.45
C LYS A 60 10.35 10.18 -5.64
N GLY A 61 9.10 10.29 -6.06
CA GLY A 61 8.44 9.36 -6.99
C GLY A 61 7.97 8.11 -6.26
N GLY A 62 7.34 7.18 -6.98
CA GLY A 62 6.84 5.92 -6.44
C GLY A 62 5.39 5.64 -6.84
N ILE A 63 4.66 4.86 -6.04
CA ILE A 63 3.31 4.42 -6.34
C ILE A 63 2.32 4.77 -5.21
N TYR A 64 1.12 5.21 -5.61
CA TYR A 64 -0.06 5.38 -4.76
C TYR A 64 -1.11 4.38 -5.19
N ILE A 65 -1.53 3.52 -4.30
CA ILE A 65 -2.53 2.49 -4.56
C ILE A 65 -3.64 2.61 -3.52
N VAL A 66 -4.89 2.55 -4.00
CA VAL A 66 -6.05 2.34 -3.14
C VAL A 66 -6.54 0.92 -3.35
N LEU A 67 -6.36 0.10 -2.34
CA LEU A 67 -6.86 -1.26 -2.30
C LEU A 67 -8.28 -1.28 -1.74
N GLU A 68 -9.18 -1.98 -2.41
CA GLU A 68 -10.54 -2.22 -1.95
C GLU A 68 -10.71 -3.68 -1.54
N VAL A 69 -11.16 -3.91 -0.32
CA VAL A 69 -11.41 -5.25 0.23
C VAL A 69 -12.73 -5.77 -0.32
N ASP A 70 -12.76 -6.97 -0.90
CA ASP A 70 -13.97 -7.61 -1.45
C ASP A 70 -14.88 -8.10 -0.30
N LEU A 71 -15.72 -7.19 0.22
CA LEU A 71 -16.66 -7.50 1.30
C LEU A 71 -17.71 -8.56 0.92
N PRO A 72 -18.27 -8.61 -0.29
CA PRO A 72 -19.10 -9.74 -0.75
C PRO A 72 -18.40 -11.08 -0.60
N GLN A 73 -17.12 -11.19 -0.97
CA GLN A 73 -16.34 -12.42 -0.81
C GLN A 73 -16.10 -12.75 0.67
N LEU A 74 -15.93 -11.73 1.53
CA LEU A 74 -15.87 -11.95 2.98
C LEU A 74 -17.14 -12.58 3.51
N ILE A 75 -18.31 -12.05 3.12
CA ILE A 75 -19.62 -12.58 3.51
C ILE A 75 -19.78 -14.02 3.02
N ASP A 76 -19.33 -14.30 1.80
CA ASP A 76 -19.32 -15.67 1.28
C ASP A 76 -18.47 -16.59 2.15
N ASN A 77 -17.24 -16.21 2.47
CA ASN A 77 -16.31 -17.01 3.28
C ASN A 77 -16.86 -17.29 4.70
N LEU A 78 -17.63 -16.37 5.28
CA LEU A 78 -18.21 -16.50 6.61
C LEU A 78 -19.52 -17.32 6.63
N ALA A 79 -20.18 -17.45 5.49
CA ALA A 79 -21.45 -18.16 5.37
C ALA A 79 -21.26 -19.68 5.39
N LYS A 80 -22.20 -20.38 6.04
CA LYS A 80 -22.31 -21.85 6.07
C LYS A 80 -23.62 -22.28 5.42
N ASN A 81 -23.71 -23.56 5.04
CA ASN A 81 -24.92 -24.17 4.46
C ASN A 81 -25.46 -23.41 3.24
N LYS A 82 -24.54 -22.94 2.37
CA LYS A 82 -24.85 -22.21 1.15
C LYS A 82 -25.77 -23.03 0.25
N ASP A 83 -26.79 -22.39 -0.27
CA ASP A 83 -27.71 -22.96 -1.24
C ASP A 83 -27.86 -22.02 -2.46
N LYS A 84 -28.64 -22.44 -3.45
CA LYS A 84 -28.85 -21.65 -4.67
C LYS A 84 -29.37 -20.24 -4.38
N ASN A 85 -30.27 -20.09 -3.42
CA ASN A 85 -30.82 -18.79 -3.04
C ASN A 85 -29.74 -17.86 -2.46
N PHE A 86 -28.82 -18.40 -1.67
CA PHE A 86 -27.70 -17.63 -1.12
C PHE A 86 -26.71 -17.21 -2.21
N ASN A 87 -26.43 -18.09 -3.17
CA ASN A 87 -25.54 -17.76 -4.28
C ASN A 87 -26.15 -16.67 -5.19
N GLU A 88 -27.44 -16.74 -5.50
CA GLU A 88 -28.15 -15.68 -6.22
C GLU A 88 -28.17 -14.36 -5.43
N PHE A 89 -28.35 -14.43 -4.12
CA PHE A 89 -28.26 -13.26 -3.24
C PHE A 89 -26.88 -12.60 -3.29
N LEU A 90 -25.78 -13.38 -3.27
CA LEU A 90 -24.43 -12.84 -3.36
C LEU A 90 -24.12 -12.16 -4.69
N ILE A 91 -24.60 -12.72 -5.80
CA ILE A 91 -24.43 -12.12 -7.12
C ILE A 91 -25.13 -10.76 -7.18
N ASP A 92 -26.37 -10.70 -6.71
CA ASP A 92 -27.14 -9.46 -6.69
C ASP A 92 -26.55 -8.44 -5.72
N LEU A 93 -26.09 -8.90 -4.53
CA LEU A 93 -25.40 -8.05 -3.56
C LEU A 93 -24.15 -7.39 -4.16
N LYS A 94 -23.33 -8.16 -4.88
CA LYS A 94 -22.14 -7.63 -5.55
C LYS A 94 -22.51 -6.60 -6.63
N SER A 95 -23.54 -6.89 -7.42
CA SER A 95 -24.03 -5.98 -8.46
C SER A 95 -24.61 -4.69 -7.87
N GLU A 96 -25.45 -4.79 -6.85
CA GLU A 96 -26.11 -3.64 -6.24
C GLU A 96 -25.12 -2.77 -5.45
N TYR A 97 -24.21 -3.38 -4.71
CA TYR A 97 -23.16 -2.66 -4.00
C TYR A 97 -22.25 -1.87 -4.95
N ASN A 98 -21.83 -2.45 -6.06
CA ASN A 98 -21.01 -1.77 -7.08
C ASN A 98 -21.71 -0.57 -7.73
N ASN A 99 -23.04 -0.59 -7.79
CA ASN A 99 -23.85 0.49 -8.37
C ASN A 99 -24.35 1.50 -7.32
N SER A 100 -24.15 1.24 -6.03
CA SER A 100 -24.63 2.07 -4.92
C SER A 100 -23.50 2.90 -4.31
N SER A 101 -23.83 4.09 -3.83
CA SER A 101 -22.94 4.91 -2.99
C SER A 101 -23.20 4.69 -1.48
N SER A 102 -24.06 3.74 -1.13
CA SER A 102 -24.45 3.46 0.24
C SER A 102 -23.43 2.56 0.94
N ASP A 103 -23.45 2.56 2.28
CA ASP A 103 -22.65 1.63 3.07
C ASP A 103 -23.00 0.16 2.77
N PHE A 104 -21.97 -0.70 2.71
CA PHE A 104 -22.14 -2.11 2.35
C PHE A 104 -23.16 -2.83 3.21
N PHE A 105 -23.13 -2.67 4.53
CA PHE A 105 -24.06 -3.36 5.42
C PHE A 105 -25.49 -2.84 5.31
N THR A 106 -25.67 -1.59 4.88
CA THR A 106 -27.00 -1.05 4.55
C THR A 106 -27.57 -1.71 3.29
N VAL A 107 -26.74 -1.87 2.26
CA VAL A 107 -27.15 -2.58 1.02
C VAL A 107 -27.44 -4.06 1.33
N PHE A 108 -26.56 -4.72 2.08
CA PHE A 108 -26.72 -6.10 2.52
C PHE A 108 -28.04 -6.31 3.29
N GLU A 109 -28.37 -5.42 4.22
CA GLU A 109 -29.59 -5.48 5.01
C GLU A 109 -30.84 -5.33 4.15
N ASN A 110 -30.88 -4.31 3.30
CA ASN A 110 -32.02 -4.04 2.43
C ASN A 110 -32.27 -5.20 1.46
N LEU A 111 -31.23 -5.73 0.83
CA LEU A 111 -31.35 -6.84 -0.10
C LEU A 111 -31.73 -8.15 0.60
N ALA A 112 -31.25 -8.37 1.83
CA ALA A 112 -31.64 -9.53 2.62
C ALA A 112 -33.13 -9.50 3.02
N ASP A 113 -33.67 -8.29 3.27
CA ASP A 113 -35.11 -8.11 3.53
C ASP A 113 -35.93 -8.28 2.25
N GLU A 114 -35.50 -7.70 1.13
CA GLU A 114 -36.21 -7.81 -0.16
C GLU A 114 -36.32 -9.27 -0.61
N LYS A 115 -35.27 -10.05 -0.42
CA LYS A 115 -35.23 -11.48 -0.78
C LYS A 115 -35.76 -12.42 0.32
N GLU A 116 -36.22 -11.87 1.42
CA GLU A 116 -36.70 -12.64 2.62
C GLU A 116 -35.65 -13.69 3.09
N LEU A 117 -34.35 -13.34 3.02
CA LEU A 117 -33.27 -14.28 3.30
C LEU A 117 -33.18 -14.59 4.80
N LYS A 118 -33.24 -15.86 5.17
CA LYS A 118 -33.11 -16.31 6.56
C LYS A 118 -31.66 -16.32 7.02
N LEU A 119 -31.09 -15.15 7.35
CA LEU A 119 -29.70 -14.99 7.77
C LEU A 119 -29.22 -15.98 8.85
N PRO A 120 -30.00 -16.33 9.89
CA PRO A 120 -29.56 -17.30 10.91
C PRO A 120 -29.23 -18.69 10.35
N ARG A 121 -29.73 -19.06 9.16
CA ARG A 121 -29.41 -20.34 8.51
C ARG A 121 -27.97 -20.36 7.98
N TYR A 122 -27.53 -19.24 7.46
CA TYR A 122 -26.21 -19.13 6.81
C TYR A 122 -25.13 -18.66 7.79
N PHE A 123 -25.51 -17.89 8.80
CA PHE A 123 -24.58 -17.27 9.76
C PHE A 123 -24.82 -17.76 11.20
N ILE A 124 -24.90 -19.09 11.38
CA ILE A 124 -25.24 -19.76 12.66
C ILE A 124 -24.33 -19.32 13.81
N ASN A 125 -23.06 -19.04 13.54
CA ASN A 125 -22.06 -18.70 14.56
C ASN A 125 -22.13 -17.22 14.98
N TYR A 126 -22.88 -16.37 14.26
CA TYR A 126 -22.83 -14.91 14.41
C TYR A 126 -24.07 -14.32 15.12
N GLY A 127 -25.09 -15.11 15.38
CA GLY A 127 -26.27 -14.67 16.14
C GLY A 127 -27.54 -15.42 15.80
N LYS A 128 -28.60 -15.12 16.54
CA LYS A 128 -29.94 -15.73 16.35
C LYS A 128 -30.94 -14.77 15.71
N THR A 129 -30.68 -13.47 15.81
CA THR A 129 -31.51 -12.41 15.21
C THR A 129 -30.76 -11.72 14.09
N LYS A 130 -31.49 -11.12 13.14
CA LYS A 130 -30.94 -10.37 12.03
C LYS A 130 -29.96 -9.28 12.50
N ASP A 131 -30.39 -8.45 13.46
CA ASP A 131 -29.57 -7.33 13.95
C ASP A 131 -28.27 -7.79 14.61
N GLN A 132 -28.32 -8.90 15.38
CA GLN A 132 -27.11 -9.51 15.96
C GLN A 132 -26.14 -9.97 14.88
N ILE A 133 -26.64 -10.63 13.83
CA ILE A 133 -25.83 -11.14 12.73
C ILE A 133 -25.18 -9.98 11.98
N ILE A 134 -25.93 -8.96 11.59
CA ILE A 134 -25.39 -7.79 10.87
C ILE A 134 -24.32 -7.09 11.71
N THR A 135 -24.58 -6.87 13.00
CA THR A 135 -23.59 -6.27 13.91
C THR A 135 -22.31 -7.11 14.00
N GLN A 136 -22.44 -8.43 14.14
CA GLN A 136 -21.27 -9.32 14.22
C GLN A 136 -20.50 -9.42 12.90
N LEU A 137 -21.20 -9.46 11.76
CA LEU A 137 -20.57 -9.43 10.44
C LEU A 137 -19.83 -8.11 10.19
N SER A 138 -20.38 -6.99 10.63
CA SER A 138 -19.72 -5.67 10.55
C SER A 138 -18.46 -5.64 11.40
N LEU A 139 -18.48 -6.15 12.62
CA LEU A 139 -17.29 -6.27 13.48
C LEU A 139 -16.24 -7.19 12.86
N GLN A 140 -16.66 -8.35 12.31
CA GLN A 140 -15.75 -9.28 11.64
C GLN A 140 -15.12 -8.68 10.39
N SER A 141 -15.89 -7.84 9.65
CA SER A 141 -15.36 -7.08 8.52
C SER A 141 -14.28 -6.08 8.96
N GLU A 142 -14.55 -5.35 10.04
CA GLU A 142 -13.57 -4.39 10.57
C GLU A 142 -12.28 -5.08 11.03
N ASP A 143 -12.38 -6.21 11.70
CA ASP A 143 -11.23 -7.00 12.11
C ASP A 143 -10.47 -7.60 10.91
N SER A 144 -11.19 -8.02 9.87
CA SER A 144 -10.56 -8.50 8.63
C SER A 144 -9.78 -7.39 7.93
N ILE A 145 -10.31 -6.16 7.87
CA ILE A 145 -9.61 -5.01 7.30
C ILE A 145 -8.36 -4.65 8.10
N LYS A 146 -8.42 -4.71 9.44
CA LYS A 146 -7.23 -4.51 10.29
C LYS A 146 -6.14 -5.53 9.96
N ARG A 147 -6.51 -6.80 9.81
CA ARG A 147 -5.57 -7.87 9.41
C ARG A 147 -5.00 -7.65 8.01
N VAL A 148 -5.82 -7.19 7.05
CA VAL A 148 -5.34 -6.82 5.72
C VAL A 148 -4.27 -5.73 5.82
N ILE A 149 -4.49 -4.69 6.62
CA ILE A 149 -3.52 -3.61 6.84
C ILE A 149 -2.22 -4.14 7.44
N GLU A 150 -2.29 -4.99 8.48
CA GLU A 150 -1.13 -5.61 9.12
C GLU A 150 -0.32 -6.47 8.14
N ILE A 151 -0.99 -7.27 7.32
CA ILE A 151 -0.34 -8.11 6.32
C ILE A 151 0.31 -7.27 5.23
N ILE A 152 -0.39 -6.24 4.72
CA ILE A 152 0.16 -5.31 3.73
C ILE A 152 1.39 -4.60 4.30
N GLN A 153 1.32 -4.15 5.55
CA GLN A 153 2.46 -3.51 6.21
C GLN A 153 3.66 -4.46 6.30
N ASN A 154 3.45 -5.70 6.75
CA ASN A 154 4.51 -6.71 6.82
C ASN A 154 5.14 -7.01 5.45
N ARG A 155 4.33 -7.05 4.38
CA ARG A 155 4.83 -7.25 3.01
C ARG A 155 5.69 -6.09 2.55
N VAL A 156 5.22 -4.88 2.76
CA VAL A 156 5.91 -3.65 2.34
C VAL A 156 7.20 -3.44 3.14
N ASP A 157 7.18 -3.73 4.44
CA ASP A 157 8.37 -3.64 5.30
C ASP A 157 9.46 -4.63 4.85
N GLN A 158 9.06 -5.87 4.47
CA GLN A 158 10.00 -6.87 3.95
C GLN A 158 10.47 -6.59 2.52
N PHE A 159 9.66 -5.88 1.74
CA PHE A 159 10.05 -5.41 0.40
C PHE A 159 11.12 -4.32 0.45
N GLY A 160 11.43 -3.78 1.64
CA GLY A 160 12.50 -2.81 1.85
C GLY A 160 12.12 -1.38 1.49
N VAL A 161 10.84 -1.06 1.44
CA VAL A 161 10.39 0.33 1.23
C VAL A 161 10.57 1.12 2.51
N ALA A 162 11.39 2.15 2.44
CA ALA A 162 11.57 3.07 3.57
C ALA A 162 10.25 3.82 3.84
N GLU A 163 9.61 3.50 4.98
CA GLU A 163 8.47 4.23 5.55
C GLU A 163 7.24 4.39 4.64
N PRO A 164 6.56 3.28 4.35
CA PRO A 164 5.31 3.32 3.61
C PRO A 164 4.23 4.06 4.40
N THR A 165 3.34 4.76 3.70
CA THR A 165 2.12 5.28 4.32
C THR A 165 0.99 4.30 4.05
N ILE A 166 0.53 3.58 5.07
CA ILE A 166 -0.59 2.64 4.97
C ILE A 166 -1.70 3.12 5.90
N GLN A 167 -2.85 3.45 5.33
CA GLN A 167 -3.97 4.04 6.07
C GLN A 167 -5.31 3.48 5.63
N LYS A 168 -6.21 3.22 6.60
CA LYS A 168 -7.61 2.91 6.31
C LYS A 168 -8.32 4.13 5.73
N GLN A 169 -9.06 3.95 4.64
CA GLN A 169 -9.93 4.96 4.04
C GLN A 169 -11.38 4.44 3.99
N GLY A 170 -12.28 5.14 4.68
CA GLY A 170 -13.68 4.70 4.75
C GLY A 170 -13.83 3.33 5.42
N ASN A 171 -14.78 2.51 4.92
CA ASN A 171 -15.14 1.24 5.56
C ASN A 171 -14.43 0.02 4.98
N ASN A 172 -13.97 0.07 3.71
CA ASN A 172 -13.42 -1.10 3.00
C ASN A 172 -12.18 -0.82 2.16
N ARG A 173 -11.59 0.38 2.25
CA ARG A 173 -10.42 0.76 1.47
C ARG A 173 -9.18 0.94 2.32
N VAL A 174 -8.04 0.63 1.72
CA VAL A 174 -6.71 0.83 2.30
C VAL A 174 -5.87 1.62 1.30
N ILE A 175 -5.39 2.78 1.72
CA ILE A 175 -4.42 3.57 0.96
C ILE A 175 -3.03 3.04 1.28
N VAL A 176 -2.24 2.82 0.24
CA VAL A 176 -0.84 2.43 0.31
C VAL A 176 -0.02 3.39 -0.55
N GLU A 177 0.86 4.17 0.09
CA GLU A 177 1.79 5.07 -0.59
C GLU A 177 3.21 4.55 -0.38
N LEU A 178 3.89 4.23 -1.46
CA LEU A 178 5.23 3.67 -1.47
C LEU A 178 6.15 4.63 -2.22
N ALA A 179 6.87 5.47 -1.47
CA ALA A 179 7.78 6.45 -2.04
C ALA A 179 9.15 5.80 -2.38
N GLY A 180 9.70 6.16 -3.54
CA GLY A 180 11.03 5.73 -3.97
C GLY A 180 11.11 4.33 -4.56
N ILE A 181 9.97 3.71 -4.91
CA ILE A 181 9.93 2.45 -5.64
C ILE A 181 10.19 2.69 -7.12
N GLU A 182 11.09 1.90 -7.70
CA GLU A 182 11.41 1.92 -9.13
C GLU A 182 10.48 0.99 -9.92
N ASP A 183 10.17 -0.19 -9.38
CA ASP A 183 9.31 -1.20 -10.00
C ASP A 183 7.90 -1.17 -9.41
N SER A 184 7.02 -0.46 -10.10
CA SER A 184 5.61 -0.32 -9.70
C SER A 184 4.79 -1.59 -9.95
N GLU A 185 5.17 -2.41 -10.96
CA GLU A 185 4.45 -3.66 -11.27
C GLU A 185 4.70 -4.69 -10.19
N ARG A 186 5.95 -4.89 -9.81
CA ARG A 186 6.34 -5.79 -8.71
C ARG A 186 5.66 -5.41 -7.40
N ALA A 187 5.61 -4.12 -7.06
CA ALA A 187 4.90 -3.64 -5.88
C ALA A 187 3.40 -3.93 -5.92
N ARG A 188 2.78 -3.74 -7.09
CA ARG A 188 1.36 -4.04 -7.30
C ARG A 188 1.06 -5.52 -7.07
N ASP A 189 1.83 -6.42 -7.69
CA ASP A 189 1.64 -7.86 -7.62
C ASP A 189 1.80 -8.36 -6.18
N LEU A 190 2.80 -7.86 -5.47
CA LEU A 190 3.04 -8.16 -4.06
C LEU A 190 1.86 -7.73 -3.16
N LEU A 191 1.25 -6.59 -3.44
CA LEU A 191 0.12 -6.09 -2.65
C LEU A 191 -1.18 -6.82 -2.96
N GLN A 192 -1.40 -7.24 -4.21
CA GLN A 192 -2.62 -7.94 -4.63
C GLN A 192 -2.60 -9.44 -4.36
N SER A 193 -1.42 -10.06 -4.34
CA SER A 193 -1.29 -11.50 -4.09
C SER A 193 -2.04 -11.91 -2.83
N THR A 194 -2.94 -12.88 -2.93
CA THR A 194 -3.67 -13.38 -1.75
C THR A 194 -2.79 -14.23 -0.85
N ALA A 195 -1.65 -14.74 -1.36
CA ALA A 195 -0.75 -15.66 -0.66
C ALA A 195 -1.45 -16.93 -0.16
N LEU A 196 -2.50 -17.33 -0.83
CA LEU A 196 -3.21 -18.53 -0.45
C LEU A 196 -2.40 -19.77 -0.88
N LEU A 197 -1.52 -20.21 0.00
CA LEU A 197 -0.82 -21.46 -0.18
C LEU A 197 -1.73 -22.64 0.22
N GLU A 198 -1.90 -23.57 -0.71
CA GLU A 198 -2.66 -24.80 -0.52
C GLU A 198 -1.81 -26.00 -0.94
N LEU A 199 -1.71 -26.99 -0.09
CA LEU A 199 -1.07 -28.27 -0.38
C LEU A 199 -2.15 -29.28 -0.71
N MET A 200 -2.23 -29.69 -1.98
CA MET A 200 -3.33 -30.50 -2.52
C MET A 200 -2.80 -31.79 -3.14
N ILE A 201 -3.46 -32.91 -2.86
CA ILE A 201 -3.07 -34.21 -3.47
C ILE A 201 -3.52 -34.25 -4.93
N VAL A 202 -2.61 -34.65 -5.81
CA VAL A 202 -2.89 -34.87 -7.23
C VAL A 202 -3.61 -36.19 -7.40
N LYS A 203 -4.71 -36.21 -8.16
CA LYS A 203 -5.44 -37.42 -8.48
C LYS A 203 -4.69 -38.26 -9.52
N ASN A 204 -4.93 -39.57 -9.53
CA ASN A 204 -4.30 -40.48 -10.46
C ASN A 204 -4.80 -40.30 -11.90
N VAL A 205 -4.05 -40.83 -12.87
CA VAL A 205 -4.33 -40.71 -14.29
C VAL A 205 -5.69 -41.35 -14.67
N GLU A 206 -6.10 -42.41 -14.01
CA GLU A 206 -7.37 -43.10 -14.27
C GLU A 206 -8.56 -42.16 -13.94
N SER A 207 -8.52 -41.56 -12.74
CA SER A 207 -9.54 -40.57 -12.32
C SER A 207 -9.54 -39.33 -13.23
N THR A 208 -8.37 -38.90 -13.67
CA THR A 208 -8.24 -37.75 -14.58
C THR A 208 -8.88 -38.05 -15.95
N ASN A 209 -8.59 -39.21 -16.51
CA ASN A 209 -9.21 -39.63 -17.79
C ASN A 209 -10.73 -39.84 -17.67
N ALA A 210 -11.20 -40.30 -16.50
CA ALA A 210 -12.63 -40.46 -16.27
C ALA A 210 -13.35 -39.09 -16.22
N ILE A 211 -12.80 -38.08 -15.56
CA ILE A 211 -13.38 -36.75 -15.48
C ILE A 211 -13.38 -36.06 -16.83
N ILE A 212 -12.31 -36.17 -17.63
CA ILE A 212 -12.21 -35.62 -18.97
C ILE A 212 -13.33 -36.17 -19.86
N ARG A 213 -13.53 -37.51 -19.84
CA ARG A 213 -14.63 -38.14 -20.62
C ARG A 213 -16.01 -37.67 -20.16
N GLN A 214 -16.21 -37.42 -18.86
CA GLN A 214 -17.48 -36.90 -18.34
C GLN A 214 -17.72 -35.47 -18.82
N ILE A 215 -16.70 -34.63 -18.82
CA ILE A 215 -16.79 -33.25 -19.34
C ILE A 215 -17.08 -33.28 -20.83
N ASP A 216 -16.38 -34.10 -21.62
CA ASP A 216 -16.66 -34.27 -23.06
C ASP A 216 -18.09 -34.71 -23.32
N SER A 217 -18.63 -35.64 -22.52
CA SER A 217 -20.01 -36.12 -22.69
C SER A 217 -21.05 -35.03 -22.45
N ILE A 218 -20.79 -34.08 -21.53
CA ILE A 218 -21.68 -32.94 -21.28
C ILE A 218 -21.60 -31.96 -22.44
N MET A 219 -20.40 -31.69 -22.95
CA MET A 219 -20.24 -30.77 -24.07
C MET A 219 -20.95 -31.29 -25.33
N THR A 220 -20.81 -32.57 -25.64
CA THR A 220 -21.50 -33.18 -26.76
C THR A 220 -23.02 -33.32 -26.57
N ALA A 221 -23.52 -33.47 -25.34
CA ALA A 221 -24.96 -33.53 -25.03
C ALA A 221 -25.63 -32.14 -25.11
N SER A 222 -24.89 -31.07 -24.80
CA SER A 222 -25.38 -29.68 -24.85
C SER A 222 -25.68 -29.22 -26.28
N ASP A 223 -24.96 -29.77 -27.27
CA ASP A 223 -25.12 -29.45 -28.72
C ASP A 223 -26.19 -30.27 -29.41
N GLY A 224 -26.72 -31.31 -28.74
CA GLY A 224 -27.65 -32.29 -29.31
C GLY A 224 -29.11 -31.86 -29.44
N ASN A 225 -29.51 -30.65 -29.11
CA ASN A 225 -30.93 -30.26 -29.13
C ASN A 225 -31.45 -29.54 -30.38
N ASP A 226 -30.64 -29.39 -31.43
CA ASP A 226 -31.08 -28.75 -32.69
C ASP A 226 -30.78 -29.52 -33.99
N VAL A 227 -30.61 -30.83 -33.94
CA VAL A 227 -30.54 -31.61 -35.20
C VAL A 227 -31.84 -32.39 -35.44
N LYS A 228 -32.81 -31.72 -36.04
CA LYS A 228 -33.84 -32.39 -36.81
C LYS A 228 -33.22 -32.97 -38.10
N GLN A 229 -33.34 -34.33 -38.18
CA GLN A 229 -33.19 -35.12 -39.40
C GLN A 229 -33.29 -34.32 -40.71
N ASN A 230 -32.23 -34.30 -41.47
CA ASN A 230 -32.34 -34.45 -42.93
C ASN A 230 -31.11 -35.20 -43.44
N ASP A 231 -31.38 -36.43 -43.89
CA ASP A 231 -30.46 -37.26 -44.64
C ASP A 231 -30.04 -36.59 -45.95
N GLN A 232 -28.84 -36.94 -46.37
CA GLN A 232 -28.26 -36.96 -47.69
C GLN A 232 -27.39 -35.77 -48.17
N ILE A 233 -26.13 -36.16 -48.37
CA ILE A 233 -25.19 -35.70 -49.40
C ILE A 233 -24.65 -34.28 -49.23
N ASN A 234 -23.40 -34.19 -48.75
CA ASN A 234 -22.27 -33.66 -49.52
C ASN A 234 -20.98 -33.76 -48.73
N GLU A 235 -20.22 -34.82 -48.95
CA GLU A 235 -18.75 -34.77 -48.89
C GLU A 235 -18.28 -33.82 -49.99
N LEU A 236 -17.37 -32.96 -49.61
CA LEU A 236 -16.36 -32.23 -50.37
C LEU A 236 -16.47 -30.71 -50.24
N PHE A 237 -15.41 -30.18 -49.60
CA PHE A 237 -15.05 -28.76 -49.64
C PHE A 237 -15.93 -27.77 -48.88
N ASP A 238 -15.71 -27.64 -47.54
CA ASP A 238 -15.49 -26.31 -47.00
C ASP A 238 -14.74 -26.37 -45.66
N SER A 239 -13.51 -25.89 -45.68
CA SER A 239 -12.65 -25.69 -44.54
C SER A 239 -12.98 -24.33 -43.93
N SER A 240 -14.08 -24.25 -43.18
CA SER A 240 -14.40 -23.17 -42.27
C SER A 240 -15.72 -23.42 -41.53
N SER A 241 -15.80 -24.52 -40.78
CA SER A 241 -16.78 -24.65 -39.72
C SER A 241 -15.99 -24.93 -38.43
N SER A 242 -16.09 -24.01 -37.49
CA SER A 242 -15.69 -24.22 -36.10
C SER A 242 -16.47 -25.40 -35.54
N SER A 243 -15.95 -26.63 -35.78
CA SER A 243 -16.40 -27.81 -35.05
C SER A 243 -16.07 -27.53 -33.57
N GLU A 244 -17.10 -27.51 -32.73
CA GLU A 244 -16.96 -27.42 -31.31
C GLU A 244 -16.08 -28.59 -30.83
N LEU A 245 -14.82 -28.23 -30.52
CA LEU A 245 -13.80 -29.15 -30.08
C LEU A 245 -14.15 -29.61 -28.67
N GLY A 246 -14.27 -30.91 -28.42
CA GLY A 246 -14.44 -31.46 -27.08
C GLY A 246 -13.30 -31.02 -26.15
N PHE A 247 -13.52 -31.02 -24.85
CA PHE A 247 -12.49 -30.62 -23.84
C PHE A 247 -11.18 -31.41 -24.05
N SER A 248 -11.26 -32.70 -24.38
CA SER A 248 -10.09 -33.52 -24.65
C SER A 248 -9.26 -33.05 -25.84
N SER A 249 -9.85 -32.37 -26.83
CA SER A 249 -9.14 -31.89 -28.02
C SER A 249 -8.28 -30.64 -27.74
N LEU A 250 -8.55 -29.91 -26.66
CA LEU A 250 -7.74 -28.80 -26.20
C LEU A 250 -6.47 -29.25 -25.45
N LEU A 251 -6.39 -30.55 -25.11
CA LEU A 251 -5.34 -31.09 -24.26
C LEU A 251 -4.31 -31.87 -25.08
N ILE A 252 -3.04 -31.61 -24.80
CA ILE A 252 -1.91 -32.37 -25.34
C ILE A 252 -1.15 -33.06 -24.21
N SER A 253 -0.40 -34.11 -24.51
CA SER A 253 0.47 -34.78 -23.55
C SER A 253 1.90 -34.25 -23.69
N VAL A 254 2.43 -33.64 -22.65
CA VAL A 254 3.80 -33.11 -22.60
C VAL A 254 4.52 -33.71 -21.37
N GLY A 255 5.60 -34.45 -21.60
CA GLY A 255 6.38 -35.04 -20.52
C GLY A 255 5.60 -35.98 -19.58
N GLY A 256 4.52 -36.59 -20.05
CA GLY A 256 3.63 -37.47 -19.25
C GLY A 256 2.57 -36.73 -18.43
N ASN A 257 2.48 -35.41 -18.56
CA ASN A 257 1.41 -34.60 -18.00
C ASN A 257 0.50 -34.08 -19.13
N LEU A 258 -0.74 -33.74 -18.78
CA LEU A 258 -1.64 -33.03 -19.69
C LEU A 258 -1.26 -31.54 -19.70
N ALA A 259 -1.34 -30.92 -20.86
CA ALA A 259 -1.05 -29.50 -21.02
C ALA A 259 -2.06 -28.88 -21.99
N ILE A 260 -2.25 -27.57 -21.88
CA ILE A 260 -3.13 -26.76 -22.71
C ILE A 260 -2.35 -25.59 -23.29
N ALA A 261 -2.63 -25.23 -24.55
CA ALA A 261 -1.99 -24.08 -25.16
C ALA A 261 -2.46 -22.77 -24.55
N SER A 262 -1.58 -21.79 -24.47
CA SER A 262 -1.88 -20.45 -23.90
C SER A 262 -3.10 -19.80 -24.54
N LYS A 263 -3.28 -19.96 -25.86
CA LYS A 263 -4.42 -19.45 -26.62
C LYS A 263 -5.77 -20.05 -26.20
N ASP A 264 -5.77 -21.27 -25.64
CA ASP A 264 -6.98 -22.02 -25.29
C ASP A 264 -7.35 -21.90 -23.79
N LEU A 265 -6.57 -21.14 -22.98
CA LEU A 265 -6.83 -20.93 -21.55
C LEU A 265 -8.20 -20.26 -21.29
N THR A 266 -8.65 -19.37 -22.16
CA THR A 266 -9.98 -18.75 -22.05
C THR A 266 -11.07 -19.79 -22.22
N ALA A 267 -10.95 -20.64 -23.25
CA ALA A 267 -11.89 -21.74 -23.48
C ALA A 267 -11.92 -22.72 -22.28
N LEU A 268 -10.76 -23.04 -21.69
CA LEU A 268 -10.69 -23.84 -20.46
C LEU A 268 -11.50 -23.21 -19.33
N LYS A 269 -11.31 -21.91 -19.06
CA LYS A 269 -12.05 -21.19 -18.02
C LYS A 269 -13.55 -21.21 -18.26
N ASP A 270 -13.97 -21.00 -19.51
CA ASP A 270 -15.38 -21.02 -19.89
C ASP A 270 -16.00 -22.42 -19.69
N ILE A 271 -15.30 -23.49 -20.08
CA ILE A 271 -15.74 -24.87 -19.86
C ILE A 271 -15.86 -25.17 -18.36
N LEU A 272 -14.84 -24.85 -17.56
CA LEU A 272 -14.84 -25.10 -16.11
C LEU A 272 -15.86 -24.22 -15.36
N SER A 273 -16.32 -23.13 -15.96
CA SER A 273 -17.34 -22.24 -15.37
C SER A 273 -18.77 -22.74 -15.59
N LYS A 274 -19.01 -23.66 -16.53
CA LYS A 274 -20.35 -24.25 -16.82
C LYS A 274 -20.88 -24.97 -15.58
N GLU A 275 -22.14 -24.74 -15.22
CA GLU A 275 -22.77 -25.26 -14.01
C GLU A 275 -22.74 -26.78 -13.93
N ASP A 276 -22.99 -27.46 -15.05
CA ASP A 276 -22.96 -28.92 -15.12
C ASP A 276 -21.55 -29.49 -14.88
N VAL A 277 -20.50 -28.80 -15.35
CA VAL A 277 -19.11 -29.18 -15.10
C VAL A 277 -18.74 -28.97 -13.64
N LYS A 278 -19.16 -27.84 -13.03
CA LYS A 278 -18.95 -27.59 -11.61
C LYS A 278 -19.60 -28.66 -10.74
N GLN A 279 -20.83 -29.05 -11.02
CA GLN A 279 -21.53 -30.09 -10.27
C GLN A 279 -20.80 -31.44 -10.31
N ILE A 280 -20.21 -31.81 -11.46
CA ILE A 280 -19.41 -33.03 -11.56
C ILE A 280 -18.11 -32.91 -10.76
N LEU A 281 -17.42 -31.78 -10.85
CA LEU A 281 -16.20 -31.55 -10.11
C LEU A 281 -16.46 -31.57 -8.60
N GLU A 282 -17.55 -30.98 -8.13
CA GLU A 282 -17.99 -31.03 -6.74
C GLU A 282 -18.36 -32.43 -6.29
N ALA A 283 -19.16 -33.15 -7.08
CA ALA A 283 -19.58 -34.51 -6.78
C ALA A 283 -18.40 -35.49 -6.68
N THR A 284 -17.33 -35.24 -7.43
CA THR A 284 -16.12 -36.05 -7.42
C THR A 284 -15.05 -35.50 -6.48
N ASN A 285 -15.34 -34.46 -5.71
CA ASN A 285 -14.38 -33.72 -4.89
C ASN A 285 -13.09 -33.42 -5.67
N SER A 286 -13.25 -32.72 -6.80
CA SER A 286 -12.20 -32.44 -7.77
C SER A 286 -12.07 -30.97 -8.07
N THR A 287 -10.85 -30.55 -8.39
CA THR A 287 -10.58 -29.27 -9.03
C THR A 287 -9.51 -29.45 -10.12
N ILE A 288 -9.59 -28.63 -11.17
CA ILE A 288 -8.61 -28.62 -12.26
C ILE A 288 -7.92 -27.27 -12.24
N LEU A 289 -6.58 -27.28 -12.10
CA LEU A 289 -5.74 -26.09 -12.07
C LEU A 289 -4.63 -26.21 -13.11
N THR A 290 -4.11 -25.05 -13.56
CA THR A 290 -2.97 -24.97 -14.47
C THR A 290 -1.68 -24.68 -13.69
N SER A 291 -0.53 -25.01 -14.29
CA SER A 291 0.76 -24.53 -13.79
C SER A 291 0.83 -23.00 -13.82
N ASP A 292 1.68 -22.43 -12.98
CA ASP A 292 2.00 -21.01 -13.03
C ASP A 292 2.93 -20.70 -14.20
N SER A 293 4.03 -21.43 -14.34
CA SER A 293 4.98 -21.30 -15.45
C SER A 293 4.51 -22.05 -16.70
N SER A 294 4.82 -21.48 -17.88
CA SER A 294 4.56 -22.10 -19.19
C SER A 294 5.74 -22.95 -19.65
N ILE A 295 5.44 -23.98 -20.44
CA ILE A 295 6.44 -24.78 -21.16
C ILE A 295 6.44 -24.31 -22.60
N LYS A 296 7.59 -23.87 -23.13
CA LYS A 296 7.74 -23.48 -24.54
C LYS A 296 8.06 -24.71 -25.37
N LEU A 297 7.22 -24.98 -26.35
CA LEU A 297 7.45 -26.04 -27.34
C LEU A 297 7.50 -25.42 -28.73
N VAL A 298 8.39 -25.94 -29.57
CA VAL A 298 8.49 -25.55 -30.97
C VAL A 298 7.56 -26.45 -31.77
N ASN A 299 6.60 -25.84 -32.48
CA ASN A 299 5.68 -26.58 -33.35
C ASN A 299 6.38 -27.07 -34.63
N GLU A 300 5.70 -27.90 -35.43
CA GLU A 300 6.25 -28.44 -36.68
C GLU A 300 6.63 -27.36 -37.70
N VAL A 301 6.13 -26.15 -37.55
CA VAL A 301 6.38 -25.00 -38.44
C VAL A 301 7.58 -24.18 -37.95
N GLY A 302 8.14 -24.49 -36.74
CA GLY A 302 9.28 -23.81 -36.17
C GLY A 302 8.91 -22.57 -35.30
N GLU A 303 7.63 -22.40 -34.95
CA GLU A 303 7.16 -21.34 -34.08
C GLU A 303 7.13 -21.83 -32.62
N GLU A 304 7.53 -20.98 -31.69
CA GLU A 304 7.41 -21.25 -30.25
C GLU A 304 5.97 -21.05 -29.80
N GLU A 305 5.38 -22.09 -29.21
CA GLU A 305 4.06 -22.04 -28.61
C GLU A 305 4.16 -22.37 -27.12
N GLU A 306 3.45 -21.62 -26.28
CA GLU A 306 3.46 -21.76 -24.83
C GLU A 306 2.32 -22.67 -24.37
N PHE A 307 2.66 -23.61 -23.49
CA PHE A 307 1.72 -24.56 -22.92
C PHE A 307 1.76 -24.53 -21.40
N TYR A 308 0.61 -24.63 -20.77
CA TYR A 308 0.47 -24.74 -19.32
C TYR A 308 0.10 -26.18 -18.93
N THR A 309 0.81 -26.73 -17.96
CA THR A 309 0.49 -28.08 -17.43
C THR A 309 -0.83 -28.05 -16.67
N LEU A 310 -1.69 -29.04 -16.91
CA LEU A 310 -2.99 -29.18 -16.26
C LEU A 310 -2.90 -30.23 -15.15
N PHE A 311 -3.37 -29.87 -13.95
CA PHE A 311 -3.40 -30.73 -12.78
C PHE A 311 -4.83 -30.98 -12.32
N HIS A 312 -5.18 -32.25 -12.16
CA HIS A 312 -6.42 -32.71 -11.55
C HIS A 312 -6.17 -33.03 -10.08
N LEU A 313 -6.76 -32.25 -9.18
CA LEU A 313 -6.49 -32.26 -7.75
C LEU A 313 -7.75 -32.63 -6.95
N PHE A 314 -7.57 -33.11 -5.73
CA PHE A 314 -8.66 -33.08 -4.76
C PHE A 314 -9.01 -31.63 -4.41
N ASN A 315 -10.31 -31.32 -4.29
CA ASN A 315 -10.76 -29.94 -4.06
C ASN A 315 -10.41 -29.41 -2.66
N ASN A 316 -10.20 -30.31 -1.70
CA ASN A 316 -9.82 -29.92 -0.33
C ASN A 316 -8.30 -29.85 -0.21
N ALA A 317 -7.77 -28.72 0.24
CA ALA A 317 -6.39 -28.61 0.64
C ALA A 317 -6.14 -29.47 1.89
N GLU A 318 -5.10 -30.29 1.87
CA GLU A 318 -4.67 -31.07 3.04
C GLU A 318 -4.03 -30.15 4.09
N LEU A 319 -3.34 -29.09 3.65
CA LEU A 319 -2.71 -28.09 4.49
C LEU A 319 -2.75 -26.73 3.80
N THR A 320 -2.89 -25.67 4.57
CA THR A 320 -2.93 -24.30 4.06
C THR A 320 -1.79 -23.45 4.63
N GLY A 321 -1.52 -22.29 4.04
CA GLY A 321 -0.43 -21.39 4.44
C GLY A 321 -0.47 -20.88 5.88
N GLY A 322 -1.58 -21.05 6.60
CA GLY A 322 -1.69 -20.66 8.01
C GLY A 322 -0.77 -21.38 8.98
N VAL A 323 -0.10 -22.46 8.55
CA VAL A 323 0.88 -23.20 9.34
C VAL A 323 2.33 -22.81 9.04
N ILE A 324 2.56 -21.87 8.14
CA ILE A 324 3.91 -21.37 7.82
C ILE A 324 4.39 -20.49 8.96
N GLU A 325 5.60 -20.77 9.44
CA GLU A 325 6.30 -19.97 10.44
C GLU A 325 7.32 -19.04 9.79
N ASP A 326 8.07 -19.54 8.80
CA ASP A 326 9.04 -18.77 8.03
C ASP A 326 9.11 -19.22 6.56
N ALA A 327 9.54 -18.33 5.68
CA ALA A 327 9.82 -18.61 4.28
C ALA A 327 11.00 -17.78 3.80
N GLN A 328 11.99 -18.40 3.16
CA GLN A 328 13.21 -17.72 2.72
C GLN A 328 13.60 -18.13 1.31
N MET A 329 13.99 -17.16 0.50
CA MET A 329 14.63 -17.43 -0.78
C MET A 329 16.04 -17.96 -0.56
N ARG A 330 16.40 -19.04 -1.25
CA ARG A 330 17.75 -19.59 -1.28
C ARG A 330 18.14 -20.03 -2.69
N LEU A 331 19.43 -20.11 -2.96
CA LEU A 331 19.93 -20.78 -4.16
C LEU A 331 20.09 -22.28 -3.87
N SER A 332 19.44 -23.11 -4.67
CA SER A 332 19.56 -24.57 -4.57
C SER A 332 21.03 -25.01 -4.74
N GLN A 333 21.53 -25.81 -3.81
CA GLN A 333 22.92 -26.27 -3.81
C GLN A 333 23.09 -27.68 -4.39
N ALA A 334 22.01 -28.39 -4.66
CA ALA A 334 22.06 -29.80 -5.06
C ALA A 334 21.02 -30.15 -6.12
N GLY A 335 21.28 -31.19 -6.89
CA GLY A 335 20.35 -31.77 -7.85
C GLY A 335 20.34 -31.09 -9.21
N VAL A 336 19.24 -31.26 -9.93
CA VAL A 336 19.01 -30.71 -11.28
C VAL A 336 18.76 -29.20 -11.23
N THR A 337 18.35 -28.71 -10.08
CA THR A 337 18.02 -27.29 -9.81
C THR A 337 19.18 -26.50 -9.20
N ALA A 338 20.40 -27.06 -9.17
CA ALA A 338 21.56 -26.40 -8.60
C ALA A 338 21.81 -25.03 -9.24
N GLY A 339 21.84 -23.96 -8.41
CA GLY A 339 21.98 -22.57 -8.85
C GLY A 339 20.68 -21.86 -9.19
N GLN A 340 19.53 -22.54 -9.16
CA GLN A 340 18.22 -21.92 -9.31
C GLN A 340 17.71 -21.35 -7.98
N ALA A 341 16.92 -20.31 -8.04
CA ALA A 341 16.24 -19.75 -6.89
C ALA A 341 15.12 -20.70 -6.44
N VAL A 342 15.04 -20.90 -5.13
CA VAL A 342 14.01 -21.71 -4.50
C VAL A 342 13.51 -21.01 -3.24
N VAL A 343 12.28 -21.30 -2.82
CA VAL A 343 11.76 -20.82 -1.55
C VAL A 343 11.73 -21.98 -0.56
N GLU A 344 12.54 -21.89 0.49
CA GLU A 344 12.50 -22.80 1.63
C GLU A 344 11.42 -22.31 2.60
N VAL A 345 10.46 -23.18 2.90
CA VAL A 345 9.33 -22.90 3.77
C VAL A 345 9.44 -23.76 5.01
N GLU A 346 9.37 -23.14 6.18
CA GLU A 346 9.34 -23.80 7.48
C GLU A 346 7.95 -23.71 8.09
N MET A 347 7.44 -24.83 8.59
CA MET A 347 6.13 -24.92 9.21
C MET A 347 6.26 -24.89 10.74
N ASN A 348 5.26 -24.30 11.41
CA ASN A 348 5.15 -24.34 12.86
C ASN A 348 4.97 -25.79 13.39
N SER A 349 4.98 -25.95 14.70
CA SER A 349 4.90 -27.29 15.34
C SER A 349 3.62 -28.06 15.03
N GLU A 350 2.51 -27.38 14.73
CA GLU A 350 1.25 -28.00 14.32
C GLU A 350 1.34 -28.46 12.87
N GLY A 351 1.77 -27.57 11.99
CA GLY A 351 1.99 -27.85 10.56
C GLY A 351 2.99 -28.98 10.35
N SER A 352 4.10 -29.01 11.09
CA SER A 352 5.11 -30.06 11.01
C SER A 352 4.56 -31.46 11.35
N ARG A 353 3.70 -31.54 12.37
CA ARG A 353 3.05 -32.83 12.72
C ARG A 353 2.06 -33.28 11.64
N GLU A 354 1.27 -32.35 11.15
CA GLU A 354 0.27 -32.61 10.12
C GLU A 354 0.94 -32.95 8.78
N TRP A 355 2.01 -32.25 8.43
CA TRP A 355 2.82 -32.51 7.24
C TRP A 355 3.44 -33.91 7.27
N ALA A 356 3.95 -34.32 8.43
CA ALA A 356 4.44 -35.68 8.62
C ALA A 356 3.33 -36.74 8.44
N ARG A 357 2.11 -36.46 8.94
CA ARG A 357 0.95 -37.35 8.76
C ARG A 357 0.56 -37.47 7.29
N ILE A 358 0.43 -36.33 6.61
CA ILE A 358 0.02 -36.24 5.19
C ILE A 358 1.05 -36.95 4.31
N THR A 359 2.33 -36.58 4.45
CA THR A 359 3.39 -37.20 3.64
C THR A 359 3.54 -38.70 3.90
N GLY A 360 3.38 -39.14 5.16
CA GLY A 360 3.40 -40.56 5.51
C GLY A 360 2.24 -41.37 4.93
N ALA A 361 1.04 -40.76 4.85
CA ALA A 361 -0.16 -41.40 4.29
C ALA A 361 -0.16 -41.45 2.75
N ASN A 362 0.60 -40.57 2.09
CA ASN A 362 0.57 -40.36 0.64
C ASN A 362 1.91 -40.68 -0.04
N ILE A 363 2.68 -41.62 0.46
CA ILE A 363 3.93 -42.07 -0.16
C ILE A 363 3.64 -42.59 -1.58
N ASN A 364 4.45 -42.17 -2.56
CA ASN A 364 4.33 -42.41 -4.01
C ASN A 364 3.18 -41.60 -4.70
N ASN A 365 2.37 -40.84 -3.98
CA ASN A 365 1.44 -39.90 -4.58
C ASN A 365 2.16 -38.56 -4.83
N ARG A 366 1.60 -37.77 -5.73
CA ARG A 366 2.04 -36.39 -5.99
C ARG A 366 1.26 -35.43 -5.09
N ILE A 367 1.96 -34.44 -4.54
CA ILE A 367 1.34 -33.34 -3.83
C ILE A 367 1.64 -32.04 -4.58
N ALA A 368 0.60 -31.32 -4.93
CA ALA A 368 0.71 -30.03 -5.61
C ALA A 368 0.88 -28.91 -4.57
N ILE A 369 1.85 -28.03 -4.80
CA ILE A 369 2.02 -26.77 -4.11
C ILE A 369 1.30 -25.73 -4.96
N VAL A 370 0.17 -25.26 -4.47
CA VAL A 370 -0.72 -24.32 -5.14
C VAL A 370 -0.63 -22.98 -4.43
N LEU A 371 -0.34 -21.93 -5.17
CA LEU A 371 -0.37 -20.55 -4.68
C LEU A 371 -1.32 -19.75 -5.57
N ASP A 372 -2.30 -19.09 -4.94
CA ASP A 372 -3.30 -18.27 -5.64
C ASP A 372 -3.99 -19.00 -6.81
N ARG A 373 -4.37 -20.27 -6.57
CA ARG A 373 -5.06 -21.15 -7.57
C ARG A 373 -4.20 -21.55 -8.77
N LYS A 374 -2.89 -21.40 -8.71
CA LYS A 374 -1.93 -21.87 -9.71
C LYS A 374 -0.96 -22.89 -9.10
N VAL A 375 -0.58 -23.90 -9.85
CA VAL A 375 0.32 -24.94 -9.38
C VAL A 375 1.75 -24.56 -9.75
N HIS A 376 2.58 -24.28 -8.73
CA HIS A 376 4.01 -24.04 -8.95
C HIS A 376 4.78 -25.33 -9.16
N MET A 377 4.52 -26.34 -8.35
CA MET A 377 5.12 -27.67 -8.54
C MET A 377 4.23 -28.77 -7.98
N ALA A 378 4.45 -30.00 -8.44
CA ALA A 378 3.74 -31.18 -7.94
C ALA A 378 4.70 -32.39 -7.82
N PRO A 379 5.59 -32.39 -6.79
CA PRO A 379 6.55 -33.46 -6.57
C PRO A 379 5.88 -34.77 -6.11
N VAL A 380 6.59 -35.89 -6.31
CA VAL A 380 6.22 -37.17 -5.75
C VAL A 380 6.75 -37.28 -4.32
N ILE A 381 5.89 -37.62 -3.38
CA ILE A 381 6.26 -37.87 -1.99
C ILE A 381 7.04 -39.19 -1.92
N ARG A 382 8.34 -39.11 -1.65
CA ARG A 382 9.22 -40.28 -1.58
C ARG A 382 9.28 -40.93 -0.20
N SER A 383 9.12 -40.14 0.84
CA SER A 383 9.17 -40.58 2.24
C SER A 383 8.41 -39.61 3.13
N GLN A 384 8.10 -40.07 4.35
CA GLN A 384 7.53 -39.19 5.38
C GLN A 384 8.52 -38.11 5.78
N ILE A 385 8.03 -36.85 5.87
CA ILE A 385 8.82 -35.65 6.20
C ILE A 385 8.46 -35.20 7.62
N PHE A 386 9.39 -35.35 8.56
CA PHE A 386 9.15 -35.05 9.98
C PHE A 386 9.45 -33.61 10.39
N GLY A 387 10.27 -32.90 9.66
CA GLY A 387 10.81 -31.59 10.05
C GLY A 387 9.97 -30.36 9.64
N GLY A 388 8.83 -30.56 8.97
CA GLY A 388 7.97 -29.43 8.52
C GLY A 388 8.59 -28.54 7.45
N GLY A 389 9.81 -28.81 7.01
CA GLY A 389 10.47 -28.09 5.92
C GLY A 389 9.98 -28.58 4.56
N THR A 390 9.70 -27.66 3.67
CA THR A 390 9.42 -27.94 2.25
C THR A 390 10.08 -26.89 1.38
N VAL A 391 10.31 -27.22 0.10
CA VAL A 391 10.97 -26.33 -0.84
C VAL A 391 10.07 -26.15 -2.04
N ILE A 392 9.86 -24.90 -2.45
CA ILE A 392 9.17 -24.53 -3.69
C ILE A 392 10.23 -24.30 -4.75
N GLU A 393 10.19 -25.09 -5.81
CA GLU A 393 11.12 -25.06 -6.94
C GLU A 393 10.36 -24.67 -8.23
N GLY A 394 11.10 -24.40 -9.31
CA GLY A 394 10.51 -24.10 -10.62
C GLY A 394 10.12 -22.66 -10.79
N LEU A 395 10.82 -21.75 -10.09
CA LEU A 395 10.63 -20.30 -10.17
C LEU A 395 11.52 -19.73 -11.28
N ASP A 396 11.01 -18.73 -11.99
CA ASP A 396 11.65 -18.19 -13.20
C ASP A 396 12.79 -17.23 -12.86
N SER A 397 12.75 -16.55 -11.69
CA SER A 397 13.74 -15.57 -11.28
C SER A 397 14.03 -15.58 -9.77
N ILE A 398 15.10 -14.88 -9.37
CA ILE A 398 15.44 -14.64 -7.97
C ILE A 398 14.41 -13.71 -7.35
N GLU A 399 14.01 -12.68 -8.09
CA GLU A 399 13.02 -11.69 -7.65
C GLU A 399 11.67 -12.33 -7.36
N GLU A 400 11.22 -13.25 -8.21
CA GLU A 400 9.99 -14.02 -7.99
C GLU A 400 10.06 -14.86 -6.70
N ALA A 401 11.20 -15.52 -6.48
CA ALA A 401 11.42 -16.31 -5.27
C ALA A 401 11.41 -15.44 -4.00
N GLU A 402 12.01 -14.25 -4.06
CA GLU A 402 11.96 -13.27 -2.96
C GLU A 402 10.53 -12.83 -2.68
N ASP A 403 9.77 -12.47 -3.71
CA ASP A 403 8.39 -12.00 -3.59
C ASP A 403 7.48 -13.08 -3.00
N ILE A 404 7.61 -14.33 -3.45
CA ILE A 404 6.89 -15.47 -2.87
C ILE A 404 7.29 -15.68 -1.40
N ALA A 405 8.58 -15.59 -1.06
CA ALA A 405 9.03 -15.72 0.31
C ALA A 405 8.45 -14.62 1.21
N ILE A 406 8.45 -13.35 0.75
CA ILE A 406 7.84 -12.21 1.44
C ILE A 406 6.35 -12.46 1.69
N VAL A 407 5.63 -12.84 0.64
CA VAL A 407 4.19 -13.04 0.66
C VAL A 407 3.80 -14.19 1.59
N LEU A 408 4.53 -15.30 1.56
CA LEU A 408 4.28 -16.45 2.44
C LEU A 408 4.60 -16.14 3.91
N ARG A 409 5.69 -15.41 4.18
CA ARG A 409 6.07 -15.01 5.54
C ARG A 409 5.09 -13.99 6.13
N ALA A 410 4.63 -13.03 5.34
CA ALA A 410 3.64 -12.05 5.77
C ALA A 410 2.25 -12.68 5.99
N GLY A 411 1.99 -13.82 5.36
CA GLY A 411 0.74 -14.57 5.46
C GLY A 411 -0.31 -14.22 4.42
N ALA A 412 -1.34 -15.07 4.35
CA ALA A 412 -2.43 -14.93 3.42
C ALA A 412 -3.41 -13.82 3.83
N LEU A 413 -3.87 -13.06 2.86
CA LEU A 413 -4.94 -12.10 3.06
C LEU A 413 -6.24 -12.84 3.43
N PRO A 414 -6.96 -12.40 4.48
CA PRO A 414 -8.21 -13.03 4.90
C PRO A 414 -9.32 -12.89 3.85
N VAL A 415 -9.17 -11.90 2.97
CA VAL A 415 -10.09 -11.57 1.88
C VAL A 415 -9.29 -11.02 0.72
N PRO A 416 -9.63 -11.33 -0.53
CA PRO A 416 -9.00 -10.72 -1.70
C PRO A 416 -9.16 -9.20 -1.69
N VAL A 417 -8.15 -8.51 -2.22
CA VAL A 417 -8.17 -7.07 -2.42
C VAL A 417 -8.07 -6.78 -3.92
N THR A 418 -8.73 -5.72 -4.36
CA THR A 418 -8.66 -5.22 -5.73
C THR A 418 -8.16 -3.79 -5.74
N ILE A 419 -7.44 -3.39 -6.78
CA ILE A 419 -7.01 -2.00 -6.93
C ILE A 419 -8.18 -1.18 -7.43
N ALA A 420 -8.65 -0.24 -6.59
CA ALA A 420 -9.69 0.72 -6.93
C ALA A 420 -9.11 1.97 -7.62
N GLU A 421 -7.92 2.41 -7.20
CA GLU A 421 -7.21 3.54 -7.79
C GLU A 421 -5.71 3.25 -7.76
N GLU A 422 -5.02 3.60 -8.83
CA GLU A 422 -3.57 3.54 -8.93
C GLU A 422 -3.04 4.82 -9.55
N ARG A 423 -1.96 5.33 -8.97
CA ARG A 423 -1.25 6.49 -9.49
C ARG A 423 0.25 6.30 -9.30
N THR A 424 0.97 6.26 -10.38
CA THR A 424 2.44 6.17 -10.37
C THR A 424 3.04 7.55 -10.64
N VAL A 425 4.00 7.94 -9.82
CA VAL A 425 4.77 9.17 -9.98
C VAL A 425 6.21 8.78 -10.30
N GLY A 426 6.67 9.09 -11.50
CA GLY A 426 8.06 8.80 -11.90
C GLY A 426 9.06 9.61 -11.06
N ALA A 427 10.20 9.02 -10.74
CA ALA A 427 11.27 9.67 -9.96
C ALA A 427 11.79 10.96 -10.61
N SER A 428 11.84 11.02 -11.94
CA SER A 428 12.22 12.22 -12.69
C SER A 428 11.22 13.39 -12.49
N LEU A 429 9.93 13.07 -12.38
CA LEU A 429 8.89 14.07 -12.14
C LEU A 429 8.99 14.63 -10.72
N GLY A 430 9.31 13.79 -9.74
CA GLY A 430 9.57 14.20 -8.37
C GLY A 430 10.77 15.14 -8.28
N ALA A 431 11.91 14.78 -8.88
CA ALA A 431 13.12 15.61 -8.90
C ALA A 431 12.90 17.00 -9.56
N ASP A 432 12.15 17.05 -10.67
CA ASP A 432 11.78 18.30 -11.34
C ASP A 432 10.87 19.16 -10.43
N SER A 433 9.93 18.54 -9.73
CA SER A 433 9.03 19.21 -8.78
C SER A 433 9.81 19.80 -7.59
N VAL A 434 10.78 19.07 -7.04
CA VAL A 434 11.70 19.57 -5.98
C VAL A 434 12.49 20.76 -6.48
N SER A 435 13.10 20.66 -7.66
CA SER A 435 13.91 21.74 -8.25
C SER A 435 13.10 23.00 -8.48
N LYS A 436 11.93 22.89 -9.10
CA LYS A 436 11.02 24.03 -9.34
C LYS A 436 10.42 24.60 -8.05
N GLY A 437 10.07 23.74 -7.10
CA GLY A 437 9.56 24.12 -5.78
C GLY A 437 10.58 24.90 -4.97
N THR A 438 11.81 24.42 -4.87
CA THR A 438 12.91 25.09 -4.15
C THR A 438 13.31 26.40 -4.80
N LEU A 439 13.36 26.47 -6.13
CA LEU A 439 13.60 27.71 -6.87
C LEU A 439 12.51 28.75 -6.60
N SER A 440 11.24 28.34 -6.66
CA SER A 440 10.08 29.21 -6.40
C SER A 440 10.09 29.73 -4.96
N MET A 441 10.43 28.87 -3.99
CA MET A 441 10.60 29.27 -2.59
C MET A 441 11.73 30.29 -2.43
N GLY A 442 12.88 30.07 -3.08
CA GLY A 442 14.00 31.01 -3.06
C GLY A 442 13.66 32.37 -3.63
N ILE A 443 12.98 32.40 -4.80
CA ILE A 443 12.52 33.66 -5.42
C ILE A 443 11.49 34.37 -4.53
N GLY A 444 10.51 33.64 -4.00
CA GLY A 444 9.48 34.19 -3.11
C GLY A 444 10.09 34.80 -1.83
N LEU A 445 11.02 34.08 -1.20
CA LEU A 445 11.75 34.56 -0.03
C LEU A 445 12.55 35.84 -0.34
N LEU A 446 13.28 35.83 -1.46
CA LEU A 446 14.07 37.02 -1.89
C LEU A 446 13.18 38.24 -2.09
N LEU A 447 12.05 38.11 -2.77
CA LEU A 447 11.10 39.19 -2.98
C LEU A 447 10.55 39.74 -1.66
N VAL A 448 10.19 38.86 -0.74
CA VAL A 448 9.69 39.23 0.60
C VAL A 448 10.78 39.96 1.40
N VAL A 449 12.02 39.50 1.39
CA VAL A 449 13.15 40.13 2.07
C VAL A 449 13.43 41.51 1.49
N ILE A 450 13.47 41.64 0.16
CA ILE A 450 13.67 42.93 -0.50
C ILE A 450 12.55 43.92 -0.11
N PHE A 451 11.30 43.48 -0.18
CA PHE A 451 10.13 44.31 0.16
C PHE A 451 10.22 44.82 1.61
N ILE A 452 10.45 43.92 2.55
CA ILE A 452 10.45 44.27 3.99
C ILE A 452 11.63 45.19 4.35
N VAL A 453 12.81 44.97 3.75
CA VAL A 453 14.00 45.82 3.96
C VAL A 453 13.81 47.20 3.38
N LEU A 454 13.20 47.31 2.20
CA LEU A 454 12.90 48.62 1.59
C LEU A 454 11.90 49.42 2.43
N PHE A 455 10.84 48.77 2.96
CA PHE A 455 9.81 49.45 3.74
C PHE A 455 10.22 49.76 5.18
N TYR A 456 10.84 48.81 5.89
CA TYR A 456 11.14 48.87 7.34
C TYR A 456 12.64 49.02 7.64
N LYS A 457 13.47 49.21 6.63
CA LYS A 457 14.92 49.49 6.74
C LYS A 457 15.63 48.51 7.70
N MET A 458 16.23 49.03 8.78
CA MET A 458 16.96 48.20 9.78
C MET A 458 16.03 47.23 10.51
N SER A 459 14.81 47.61 10.83
CA SER A 459 13.81 46.71 11.41
C SER A 459 13.40 45.62 10.42
N GLY A 460 13.40 45.92 9.12
CA GLY A 460 13.20 44.96 8.05
C GLY A 460 14.30 43.88 7.98
N LEU A 461 15.56 44.22 8.26
CA LEU A 461 16.63 43.24 8.36
C LEU A 461 16.42 42.27 9.55
N ILE A 462 15.91 42.80 10.69
CA ILE A 462 15.58 41.96 11.86
C ILE A 462 14.44 41.00 11.52
N ALA A 463 13.41 41.46 10.82
CA ALA A 463 12.32 40.61 10.36
C ALA A 463 12.81 39.55 9.34
N SER A 464 13.66 39.92 8.38
CA SER A 464 14.25 39.00 7.42
C SER A 464 15.04 37.88 8.11
N PHE A 465 15.83 38.24 9.15
CA PHE A 465 16.51 37.26 9.98
C PHE A 465 15.51 36.32 10.70
N SER A 466 14.41 36.86 11.23
CA SER A 466 13.34 36.09 11.85
C SER A 466 12.69 35.10 10.88
N VAL A 467 12.42 35.51 9.63
CA VAL A 467 11.86 34.65 8.59
C VAL A 467 12.79 33.49 8.25
N MET A 468 14.09 33.77 8.04
CA MET A 468 15.09 32.72 7.82
C MET A 468 15.12 31.72 8.98
N TRP A 469 15.05 32.26 10.20
CA TRP A 469 15.02 31.44 11.42
C TRP A 469 13.74 30.59 11.49
N THR A 470 12.60 31.13 11.10
CA THR A 470 11.33 30.40 11.02
C THR A 470 11.44 29.20 10.10
N LEU A 471 12.00 29.37 8.88
CA LEU A 471 12.19 28.26 7.94
C LEU A 471 13.06 27.15 8.52
N ILE A 472 14.20 27.52 9.13
CA ILE A 472 15.08 26.52 9.75
C ILE A 472 14.35 25.75 10.86
N LEU A 473 13.63 26.46 11.74
CA LEU A 473 12.88 25.82 12.82
C LEU A 473 11.73 24.94 12.34
N ILE A 474 11.06 25.29 11.24
CA ILE A 474 10.04 24.41 10.66
C ILE A 474 10.68 23.11 10.19
N LEU A 475 11.82 23.17 9.48
CA LEU A 475 12.54 21.97 9.08
C LEU A 475 13.00 21.12 10.28
N VAL A 476 13.42 21.77 11.38
CA VAL A 476 13.72 21.08 12.65
C VAL A 476 12.50 20.34 13.19
N VAL A 477 11.34 21.02 13.21
CA VAL A 477 10.10 20.42 13.72
C VAL A 477 9.68 19.24 12.83
N LEU A 478 9.78 19.37 11.50
CA LEU A 478 9.48 18.27 10.58
C LEU A 478 10.40 17.08 10.81
N ALA A 479 11.70 17.32 11.02
CA ALA A 479 12.66 16.25 11.31
C ALA A 479 12.39 15.57 12.67
N LEU A 480 12.03 16.34 13.70
CA LEU A 480 11.71 15.80 15.04
C LEU A 480 10.40 15.02 15.09
N LEU A 481 9.43 15.39 14.27
CA LEU A 481 8.13 14.71 14.16
C LEU A 481 8.16 13.58 13.14
N GLU A 482 9.29 13.35 12.48
CA GLU A 482 9.43 12.40 11.38
C GLU A 482 8.36 12.62 10.30
N ALA A 483 7.98 13.89 10.08
CA ALA A 483 6.92 14.26 9.18
C ALA A 483 7.40 14.25 7.72
N THR A 484 6.57 13.72 6.83
CA THR A 484 6.88 13.63 5.40
C THR A 484 6.68 14.98 4.73
N LEU A 485 7.71 15.48 4.05
CA LEU A 485 7.64 16.67 3.22
C LEU A 485 7.04 16.30 1.84
N THR A 486 5.92 16.93 1.51
CA THR A 486 5.20 16.73 0.25
C THR A 486 5.28 18.00 -0.62
N LEU A 487 4.91 17.91 -1.91
CA LEU A 487 4.85 19.10 -2.78
C LEU A 487 3.89 20.18 -2.23
N PRO A 488 2.66 19.85 -1.78
CA PRO A 488 1.83 20.81 -1.04
C PRO A 488 2.48 21.28 0.28
N GLY A 489 3.30 20.45 0.94
CA GLY A 489 4.08 20.86 2.11
C GLY A 489 5.08 21.97 1.79
N ILE A 490 5.76 21.92 0.63
CA ILE A 490 6.61 23.01 0.14
C ILE A 490 5.78 24.28 -0.11
N ALA A 491 4.59 24.16 -0.69
CA ALA A 491 3.68 25.30 -0.84
C ALA A 491 3.27 25.88 0.54
N GLY A 492 3.07 25.02 1.54
CA GLY A 492 2.88 25.41 2.95
C GLY A 492 4.05 26.20 3.53
N LEU A 493 5.30 25.81 3.22
CA LEU A 493 6.48 26.57 3.61
C LEU A 493 6.48 27.98 3.00
N ILE A 494 6.18 28.11 1.72
CA ILE A 494 6.10 29.41 1.03
C ILE A 494 5.01 30.29 1.65
N LEU A 495 3.84 29.71 1.92
CA LEU A 495 2.75 30.41 2.59
C LEU A 495 3.15 30.87 4.00
N THR A 496 3.82 30.03 4.77
CA THR A 496 4.30 30.36 6.12
C THR A 496 5.33 31.48 6.11
N VAL A 497 6.18 31.58 5.08
CA VAL A 497 7.09 32.72 4.89
C VAL A 497 6.30 34.02 4.82
N GLY A 498 5.23 34.08 4.02
CA GLY A 498 4.34 35.25 3.93
C GLY A 498 3.71 35.60 5.28
N MET A 499 3.11 34.63 5.95
CA MET A 499 2.44 34.82 7.25
C MET A 499 3.41 35.20 8.37
N SER A 500 4.65 34.71 8.35
CA SER A 500 5.66 35.04 9.38
C SER A 500 6.08 36.52 9.30
N VAL A 501 5.99 37.12 8.13
CA VAL A 501 6.23 38.55 7.91
C VAL A 501 5.12 39.39 8.52
N ASP A 502 3.86 38.96 8.37
CA ASP A 502 2.71 39.74 8.87
C ASP A 502 2.76 39.99 10.37
N ALA A 503 3.18 39.00 11.16
CA ALA A 503 3.37 39.18 12.60
C ALA A 503 4.40 40.30 12.91
N ASN A 504 5.50 40.32 12.18
CA ASN A 504 6.53 41.37 12.35
C ASN A 504 6.02 42.76 11.89
N VAL A 505 5.27 42.82 10.80
CA VAL A 505 4.65 44.08 10.28
C VAL A 505 3.68 44.66 11.32
N ILE A 506 2.82 43.82 11.92
CA ILE A 506 1.89 44.27 12.97
C ILE A 506 2.68 44.86 14.16
N ILE A 507 3.75 44.20 14.60
CA ILE A 507 4.60 44.73 15.68
C ILE A 507 5.23 46.06 15.28
N PHE A 508 5.79 46.17 14.08
CA PHE A 508 6.48 47.36 13.63
C PHE A 508 5.54 48.56 13.49
N GLU A 509 4.36 48.36 12.91
CA GLU A 509 3.37 49.43 12.79
C GLU A 509 2.88 49.88 14.18
N ARG A 510 2.75 48.95 15.13
CA ARG A 510 2.40 49.32 16.50
C ARG A 510 3.51 50.08 17.19
N ILE A 511 4.77 49.73 17.01
CA ILE A 511 5.91 50.47 17.51
C ILE A 511 5.93 51.89 16.88
N LYS A 512 5.71 52.03 15.59
CA LYS A 512 5.60 53.35 14.91
C LYS A 512 4.49 54.22 15.51
N GLU A 513 3.34 53.62 15.80
CA GLU A 513 2.23 54.34 16.43
C GLU A 513 2.62 54.87 17.83
N GLU A 514 3.25 54.02 18.64
CA GLU A 514 3.68 54.41 19.98
C GLU A 514 4.80 55.50 19.97
N LEU A 515 5.71 55.43 18.97
CA LEU A 515 6.70 56.48 18.72
C LEU A 515 6.05 57.80 18.30
N ARG A 516 5.02 57.79 17.45
CA ARG A 516 4.26 59.00 17.07
C ARG A 516 3.52 59.61 18.27
N ASN A 517 3.12 58.78 19.23
CA ASN A 517 2.51 59.23 20.48
C ASN A 517 3.52 59.83 21.49
N GLY A 518 4.80 59.96 21.08
CA GLY A 518 5.84 60.63 21.89
C GLY A 518 6.54 59.73 22.91
N LYS A 519 6.38 58.41 22.87
CA LYS A 519 7.11 57.51 23.77
C LYS A 519 8.59 57.41 23.37
N SER A 520 9.45 57.17 24.37
CA SER A 520 10.85 56.82 24.11
C SER A 520 10.96 55.51 23.32
N VAL A 521 12.05 55.29 22.60
CA VAL A 521 12.27 54.12 21.74
C VAL A 521 12.04 52.80 22.50
N ARG A 522 12.61 52.69 23.69
CA ARG A 522 12.50 51.46 24.55
C ARG A 522 11.04 51.25 25.00
N SER A 523 10.38 52.32 25.48
CA SER A 523 8.98 52.24 25.92
C SER A 523 8.02 51.97 24.74
N ALA A 524 8.33 52.47 23.56
CA ALA A 524 7.54 52.20 22.35
C ALA A 524 7.66 50.75 21.88
N ILE A 525 8.88 50.17 21.97
CA ILE A 525 9.10 48.73 21.67
C ILE A 525 8.30 47.88 22.68
N ASP A 526 8.44 48.14 24.00
CA ASP A 526 7.73 47.34 25.02
C ASP A 526 6.21 47.40 24.83
N SER A 527 5.64 48.58 24.68
CA SER A 527 4.21 48.78 24.47
C SER A 527 3.73 48.24 23.10
N GLY A 528 4.56 48.35 22.06
CA GLY A 528 4.27 47.82 20.73
C GLY A 528 4.11 46.28 20.73
N TYR A 529 5.07 45.59 21.36
CA TYR A 529 4.98 44.11 21.49
C TYR A 529 3.81 43.68 22.34
N GLU A 530 3.59 44.34 23.51
CA GLU A 530 2.51 43.99 24.44
C GLU A 530 1.13 44.05 23.75
N ARG A 531 0.88 45.10 22.97
CA ARG A 531 -0.39 45.28 22.28
C ARG A 531 -0.53 44.44 21.01
N ALA A 532 0.59 44.17 20.32
CA ALA A 532 0.59 43.40 19.09
C ALA A 532 0.33 41.90 19.35
N ILE A 533 0.77 41.34 20.50
CA ILE A 533 0.65 39.91 20.81
C ILE A 533 -0.80 39.44 20.69
N THR A 534 -1.76 40.15 21.28
CA THR A 534 -3.18 39.75 21.24
C THR A 534 -3.69 39.68 19.80
N THR A 535 -3.38 40.71 18.99
CA THR A 535 -3.79 40.75 17.58
C THR A 535 -3.15 39.62 16.76
N ILE A 536 -1.87 39.30 17.01
CA ILE A 536 -1.15 38.22 16.34
C ILE A 536 -1.75 36.87 16.69
N VAL A 537 -2.07 36.64 17.97
CA VAL A 537 -2.69 35.39 18.42
C VAL A 537 -4.07 35.21 17.79
N ASP A 538 -4.91 36.25 17.83
CA ASP A 538 -6.26 36.21 17.28
C ASP A 538 -6.25 35.94 15.76
N ALA A 539 -5.36 36.61 15.02
CA ALA A 539 -5.24 36.43 13.57
C ALA A 539 -4.76 35.02 13.17
N ASN A 540 -3.89 34.41 13.97
CA ASN A 540 -3.33 33.11 13.68
C ASN A 540 -4.18 31.94 14.24
N LEU A 541 -5.05 32.20 15.21
CA LEU A 541 -5.88 31.16 15.84
C LEU A 541 -6.84 30.52 14.85
N THR A 542 -7.51 31.33 14.02
CA THR A 542 -8.46 30.82 13.01
C THR A 542 -7.78 29.94 11.97
N THR A 543 -6.61 30.37 11.48
CA THR A 543 -5.81 29.59 10.52
C THR A 543 -5.25 28.32 11.20
N GLY A 544 -4.84 28.42 12.46
CA GLY A 544 -4.36 27.28 13.26
C GLY A 544 -5.45 26.21 13.46
N ILE A 545 -6.71 26.61 13.72
CA ILE A 545 -7.85 25.68 13.81
C ILE A 545 -8.07 25.00 12.46
N ALA A 546 -8.08 25.74 11.35
CA ALA A 546 -8.23 25.15 10.02
C ALA A 546 -7.09 24.14 9.71
N ALA A 547 -5.85 24.50 10.04
CA ALA A 547 -4.70 23.60 9.87
C ALA A 547 -4.82 22.34 10.75
N ALA A 548 -5.29 22.45 12.00
CA ALA A 548 -5.53 21.31 12.88
C ALA A 548 -6.61 20.36 12.33
N VAL A 549 -7.70 20.90 11.79
CA VAL A 549 -8.76 20.11 11.13
C VAL A 549 -8.21 19.38 9.91
N LEU A 550 -7.45 20.07 9.06
CA LEU A 550 -6.81 19.45 7.88
C LEU A 550 -5.77 18.39 8.28
N TYR A 551 -5.06 18.58 9.38
CA TYR A 551 -4.13 17.59 9.92
C TYR A 551 -4.84 16.31 10.39
N GLN A 552 -5.98 16.48 11.08
CA GLN A 552 -6.74 15.34 11.65
C GLN A 552 -7.50 14.54 10.58
N TYR A 553 -8.09 15.21 9.59
CA TYR A 553 -8.99 14.59 8.61
C TYR A 553 -8.38 14.53 7.19
N GLY A 554 -7.27 15.19 6.95
CA GLY A 554 -6.56 15.15 5.68
C GLY A 554 -5.80 13.85 5.50
N SER A 555 -5.69 13.38 4.27
CA SER A 555 -4.90 12.21 3.86
C SER A 555 -3.74 12.63 2.96
N GLY A 556 -2.67 11.83 2.94
CA GLY A 556 -1.52 11.97 2.05
C GLY A 556 -0.99 13.41 1.93
N PRO A 557 -0.96 13.98 0.71
CA PRO A 557 -0.39 15.30 0.44
C PRO A 557 -1.04 16.44 1.26
N ILE A 558 -2.36 16.35 1.54
CA ILE A 558 -3.09 17.36 2.33
C ILE A 558 -2.60 17.38 3.78
N LYS A 559 -2.33 16.22 4.36
CA LYS A 559 -1.80 16.10 5.72
C LYS A 559 -0.41 16.72 5.82
N GLY A 560 0.46 16.50 4.81
CA GLY A 560 1.78 17.12 4.72
C GLY A 560 1.70 18.66 4.71
N PHE A 561 0.81 19.23 3.88
CA PHE A 561 0.54 20.67 3.88
C PHE A 561 0.06 21.18 5.24
N ALA A 562 -0.92 20.49 5.84
CA ALA A 562 -1.49 20.87 7.12
C ALA A 562 -0.46 20.83 8.27
N THR A 563 0.43 19.84 8.26
CA THR A 563 1.54 19.72 9.22
C THR A 563 2.46 20.93 9.16
N VAL A 564 2.91 21.29 7.95
CA VAL A 564 3.79 22.45 7.73
C VAL A 564 3.09 23.75 8.15
N LEU A 565 1.82 23.91 7.79
CA LEU A 565 1.04 25.11 8.11
C LEU A 565 0.83 25.26 9.62
N PHE A 566 0.40 24.19 10.31
CA PHE A 566 0.14 24.21 11.75
C PHE A 566 1.39 24.57 12.56
N TRP A 567 2.47 23.83 12.33
CA TRP A 567 3.73 24.10 13.03
C TRP A 567 4.39 25.39 12.56
N GLY A 568 4.21 25.75 11.30
CA GLY A 568 4.67 27.01 10.75
C GLY A 568 4.08 28.23 11.46
N ILE A 569 2.77 28.21 11.77
CA ILE A 569 2.12 29.25 12.57
C ILE A 569 2.74 29.33 13.98
N ILE A 570 2.90 28.22 14.67
CA ILE A 570 3.47 28.20 16.03
C ILE A 570 4.90 28.74 16.02
N VAL A 571 5.71 28.28 15.09
CA VAL A 571 7.12 28.69 14.97
C VAL A 571 7.22 30.16 14.55
N SER A 572 6.39 30.66 13.61
CA SER A 572 6.41 32.05 13.20
C SER A 572 6.02 33.01 14.33
N MET A 573 5.03 32.63 15.15
CA MET A 573 4.69 33.39 16.36
C MET A 573 5.84 33.41 17.36
N PHE A 574 6.49 32.25 17.59
CA PHE A 574 7.65 32.17 18.47
C PHE A 574 8.80 33.09 18.00
N THR A 575 9.12 33.04 16.71
CA THR A 575 10.22 33.87 16.16
C THR A 575 9.87 35.35 16.15
N ALA A 576 8.66 35.73 15.80
CA ALA A 576 8.22 37.12 15.79
C ALA A 576 8.12 37.71 17.22
N ILE A 577 7.66 36.95 18.22
CA ILE A 577 7.46 37.47 19.58
C ILE A 577 8.74 37.40 20.43
N ILE A 578 9.50 36.30 20.33
CA ILE A 578 10.64 36.05 21.23
C ILE A 578 11.95 36.44 20.55
N VAL A 579 12.21 35.96 19.33
CA VAL A 579 13.51 36.15 18.66
C VAL A 579 13.68 37.61 18.24
N THR A 580 12.69 38.21 17.56
CA THR A 580 12.81 39.60 17.12
C THR A 580 12.85 40.56 18.32
N ARG A 581 12.06 40.31 19.36
CA ARG A 581 12.12 41.10 20.59
C ARG A 581 13.49 41.03 21.26
N PHE A 582 14.09 39.84 21.32
CA PHE A 582 15.45 39.70 21.84
C PHE A 582 16.45 40.54 21.05
N VAL A 583 16.37 40.53 19.71
CA VAL A 583 17.26 41.34 18.85
C VAL A 583 17.07 42.83 19.10
N PHE A 584 15.82 43.31 19.19
CA PHE A 584 15.52 44.72 19.50
C PHE A 584 16.07 45.11 20.90
N ASP A 585 15.81 44.30 21.93
CA ASP A 585 16.29 44.53 23.28
C ASP A 585 17.83 44.57 23.34
N PHE A 586 18.49 43.65 22.62
CA PHE A 586 19.95 43.59 22.55
C PHE A 586 20.55 44.79 21.84
N VAL A 587 19.98 45.22 20.73
CA VAL A 587 20.46 46.41 19.95
C VAL A 587 20.25 47.69 20.75
N THR A 588 19.08 47.87 21.39
CA THR A 588 18.75 49.07 22.17
C THR A 588 19.43 49.13 23.52
N SER A 589 19.87 47.96 24.09
CA SER A 589 20.65 47.94 25.37
C SER A 589 22.09 48.39 25.19
N ARG A 590 22.69 48.19 23.99
CA ARG A 590 24.09 48.52 23.69
C ARG A 590 24.33 49.90 23.12
N LYS A 591 23.31 50.53 22.51
CA LYS A 591 23.40 51.87 21.92
C LYS A 591 22.24 52.72 22.40
N ASN A 592 22.52 53.95 22.89
CA ASN A 592 21.47 54.93 23.11
C ASN A 592 20.93 55.35 21.73
N ILE A 593 19.88 54.67 21.25
CA ILE A 593 19.28 54.95 19.97
C ILE A 593 18.22 56.02 20.16
N GLU A 594 18.47 57.24 19.69
CA GLU A 594 17.52 58.38 19.76
C GLU A 594 16.40 58.23 18.72
N LYS A 595 16.67 57.59 17.57
CA LYS A 595 15.67 57.34 16.49
C LYS A 595 15.77 55.88 16.02
N LEU A 596 14.66 55.15 16.10
CA LEU A 596 14.55 53.83 15.54
C LEU A 596 14.41 53.89 14.01
N SER A 597 15.19 53.09 13.32
CA SER A 597 15.10 52.96 11.86
C SER A 597 14.03 51.91 11.48
N ILE A 598 12.77 52.37 11.36
CA ILE A 598 11.57 51.55 11.14
C ILE A 598 10.64 52.18 10.13
#